data_bca474247dd9ddf0a39285534c66fcfc
#
_entry.id   bca474247dd9ddf0a39285534c66fcfc
#
_cell.length_a   1.000
_cell.length_b   1.000
_cell.length_c   1.000
_cell.angle_alpha   90.00
_cell.angle_beta   90.00
_cell.angle_gamma   90.00
#
_symmetry.space_group_name_H-M   'P 1'
#
loop_
_entity.id
_entity.type
_entity.pdbx_description
1 polymer ?
#
loop_
_entity_poly.entity_id
_entity_poly.type
_entity_poly.pdbx_seq_one_letter_code
_entity_poly.pdbx_strand_id
1 'polypeptide(L)'
;AAITTYPDLGCTGGPYEVWTQWGVSDDVICAGNEKAMTFLEDVLGEVIDLFPSEYIHVGGDECPKVRWKSCPKCQARIKAEGIKGDSKHTAEEYLQSYVISRMEKFVESKGRHIIGWDEILEGGLAPNATVMSWRGVDGGIEAAKQKHNVIMTPNSYLYFDYYQSTDTEHDPLAIGGYLPLERVYSFEPTAGIPEEYKKYVTGVQANLWTEYIPTFSQVEYMVLPRMDALAEVQWTNAPKDFKAFLPRLVRMTELYDRLGYNYAKHIFDIRASFTTDGDKGEIVVTLETEGSADIHYTLDGSEPTATSPKYEAPLRIKQNAEVKAVAVRPTGNSRIFSEKIDFNKATAKPVTLKVAPSRGYDFNGGPELTDGLSGNDNYKTGRWLGFQGKDLDAVIDLKEPTEFSKVSFNTNVVKGDWIMGAAGDIAGFYRVEGDFLRVKAVFVVFA
;
A
#
# COMPACT_ATOMS: atom_id res chain seq x y z
N ALA A 1 21.33 9.36 12.94
CA ALA A 1 22.72 9.77 12.65
C ALA A 1 23.14 11.01 13.46
N ALA A 2 22.35 12.12 13.46
CA ALA A 2 22.75 13.35 14.14
C ALA A 2 23.09 13.17 15.63
N ILE A 3 22.19 12.50 16.40
CA ILE A 3 22.41 12.26 17.85
C ILE A 3 23.49 11.20 18.11
N THR A 4 23.81 10.32 17.18
CA THR A 4 24.96 9.40 17.30
C THR A 4 26.28 10.17 17.23
N THR A 5 26.35 11.14 16.32
CA THR A 5 27.54 12.00 16.16
C THR A 5 27.64 13.07 17.25
N TYR A 6 26.52 13.64 17.65
CA TYR A 6 26.41 14.70 18.65
C TYR A 6 25.44 14.27 19.78
N PRO A 7 25.85 13.38 20.71
CA PRO A 7 24.96 12.78 21.69
C PRO A 7 24.25 13.77 22.60
N ASP A 8 24.83 14.91 22.85
CA ASP A 8 24.27 15.98 23.66
C ASP A 8 23.04 16.67 23.04
N LEU A 9 22.76 16.44 21.74
CA LEU A 9 21.54 16.89 21.08
C LEU A 9 20.31 16.01 21.44
N GLY A 10 20.52 14.78 21.93
CA GLY A 10 19.46 13.88 22.33
C GLY A 10 19.03 14.07 23.81
N CYS A 11 17.91 13.45 24.18
CA CYS A 11 17.32 13.60 25.51
C CYS A 11 18.16 12.99 26.63
N THR A 12 18.81 11.85 26.38
CA THR A 12 19.61 11.11 27.40
C THR A 12 21.08 11.53 27.43
N GLY A 13 21.56 12.26 26.42
CA GLY A 13 22.96 12.62 26.28
C GLY A 13 23.85 11.47 25.78
N GLY A 14 23.27 10.36 25.37
CA GLY A 14 23.95 9.20 24.83
C GLY A 14 24.56 8.24 25.88
N PRO A 15 25.39 7.28 25.47
CA PRO A 15 25.78 7.05 24.07
C PRO A 15 24.62 6.56 23.19
N TYR A 16 24.64 6.93 21.91
CA TYR A 16 23.71 6.44 20.91
C TYR A 16 24.46 5.66 19.83
N GLU A 17 23.90 4.54 19.41
CA GLU A 17 24.41 3.77 18.30
C GLU A 17 23.64 4.08 17.00
N VAL A 18 24.24 3.82 15.85
CA VAL A 18 23.56 3.88 14.57
C VAL A 18 22.45 2.82 14.56
N TRP A 19 21.24 3.24 14.24
CA TRP A 19 20.10 2.34 14.20
C TRP A 19 20.24 1.33 13.05
N THR A 20 20.23 0.05 13.38
CA THR A 20 20.47 -1.06 12.42
C THR A 20 19.28 -2.01 12.28
N GLN A 21 18.18 -1.68 12.91
CA GLN A 21 16.95 -2.46 12.85
C GLN A 21 15.88 -1.69 12.07
N TRP A 22 14.98 -2.40 11.43
CA TRP A 22 13.81 -1.79 10.83
C TRP A 22 12.90 -1.19 11.92
N GLY A 23 12.40 0.02 11.68
CA GLY A 23 11.47 0.70 12.54
C GLY A 23 11.95 2.07 13.02
N VAL A 24 11.14 2.69 13.86
CA VAL A 24 11.37 4.04 14.40
C VAL A 24 12.01 3.94 15.77
N SER A 25 13.09 4.69 16.00
CA SER A 25 13.78 4.76 17.28
C SER A 25 13.06 5.70 18.26
N ASP A 26 12.99 5.30 19.54
CA ASP A 26 12.55 6.19 20.62
C ASP A 26 13.50 7.37 20.88
N ASP A 27 14.77 7.25 20.45
CA ASP A 27 15.78 8.26 20.63
C ASP A 27 15.68 9.35 19.58
N VAL A 28 15.22 10.51 19.97
CA VAL A 28 14.97 11.68 19.14
C VAL A 28 15.76 12.90 19.61
N ILE A 29 15.81 13.94 18.79
CA ILE A 29 16.39 15.23 19.16
C ILE A 29 15.61 15.81 20.35
N CYS A 30 16.35 16.38 21.30
CA CYS A 30 15.80 16.94 22.53
C CYS A 30 15.17 18.33 22.27
N ALA A 31 13.87 18.41 22.22
CA ALA A 31 13.12 19.68 22.02
C ALA A 31 13.31 20.71 23.13
N GLY A 32 13.72 20.26 24.32
CA GLY A 32 14.04 21.13 25.45
C GLY A 32 15.47 21.66 25.47
N ASN A 33 16.32 21.22 24.56
CA ASN A 33 17.74 21.61 24.49
C ASN A 33 17.94 22.72 23.46
N GLU A 34 18.33 23.94 23.91
CA GLU A 34 18.54 25.08 23.03
C GLU A 34 19.64 24.82 21.99
N LYS A 35 20.73 24.11 22.38
CA LYS A 35 21.78 23.73 21.46
C LYS A 35 21.25 22.85 20.32
N ALA A 36 20.29 21.98 20.62
CA ALA A 36 19.67 21.15 19.58
C ALA A 36 18.77 21.97 18.64
N MET A 37 18.08 22.97 19.15
CA MET A 37 17.29 23.87 18.31
C MET A 37 18.17 24.72 17.40
N THR A 38 19.26 25.28 17.93
CA THR A 38 20.25 26.03 17.11
C THR A 38 20.86 25.13 16.05
N PHE A 39 21.20 23.88 16.39
CA PHE A 39 21.71 22.92 15.40
C PHE A 39 20.73 22.69 14.23
N LEU A 40 19.45 22.58 14.50
CA LEU A 40 18.44 22.46 13.45
C LEU A 40 18.36 23.73 12.58
N GLU A 41 18.43 24.91 13.20
CA GLU A 41 18.45 26.20 12.48
C GLU A 41 19.71 26.33 11.60
N ASP A 42 20.87 25.93 12.10
CA ASP A 42 22.12 25.91 11.33
C ASP A 42 22.04 25.00 10.11
N VAL A 43 21.53 23.75 10.30
CA VAL A 43 21.32 22.80 9.19
C VAL A 43 20.36 23.36 8.16
N LEU A 44 19.23 23.93 8.60
CA LEU A 44 18.28 24.57 7.67
C LEU A 44 18.89 25.75 6.95
N GLY A 45 19.76 26.53 7.61
CA GLY A 45 20.51 27.62 7.00
C GLY A 45 21.37 27.15 5.82
N GLU A 46 22.16 26.09 6.01
CA GLU A 46 22.97 25.49 4.95
C GLU A 46 22.10 24.92 3.81
N VAL A 47 20.97 24.25 4.13
CA VAL A 47 20.04 23.74 3.12
C VAL A 47 19.45 24.88 2.28
N ILE A 48 19.07 25.99 2.90
CA ILE A 48 18.52 27.17 2.21
C ILE A 48 19.55 27.78 1.26
N ASP A 49 20.82 27.81 1.63
CA ASP A 49 21.89 28.33 0.80
C ASP A 49 22.19 27.43 -0.42
N LEU A 50 22.04 26.10 -0.25
CA LEU A 50 22.27 25.12 -1.32
C LEU A 50 21.11 24.98 -2.29
N PHE A 51 19.86 25.13 -1.83
CA PHE A 51 18.65 24.90 -2.62
C PHE A 51 17.88 26.21 -2.82
N PRO A 52 17.66 26.66 -4.06
CA PRO A 52 16.98 27.93 -4.35
C PRO A 52 15.46 27.84 -4.24
N SER A 53 14.90 26.70 -3.82
CA SER A 53 13.45 26.50 -3.71
C SER A 53 12.80 27.48 -2.73
N GLU A 54 11.63 27.98 -3.08
CA GLU A 54 10.77 28.75 -2.19
C GLU A 54 10.32 27.95 -0.96
N TYR A 55 10.21 26.62 -1.11
CA TYR A 55 9.76 25.69 -0.08
C TYR A 55 10.89 24.82 0.42
N ILE A 56 10.97 24.66 1.74
CA ILE A 56 11.92 23.78 2.44
C ILE A 56 11.12 22.74 3.24
N HIS A 57 11.37 21.46 2.95
CA HIS A 57 10.73 20.39 3.70
C HIS A 57 11.47 20.13 5.01
N VAL A 58 10.77 20.23 6.13
CA VAL A 58 11.34 20.11 7.48
C VAL A 58 11.07 18.75 8.14
N GLY A 59 10.45 17.81 7.44
CA GLY A 59 10.08 16.51 8.00
C GLY A 59 8.87 16.60 8.92
N GLY A 60 9.04 16.19 10.17
CA GLY A 60 7.99 16.23 11.20
C GLY A 60 7.29 14.89 11.44
N ASP A 61 7.66 13.87 10.68
CA ASP A 61 7.16 12.51 10.73
C ASP A 61 7.82 11.66 11.83
N GLU A 62 7.14 10.59 12.20
CA GLU A 62 7.66 9.44 12.95
C GLU A 62 8.53 9.84 14.18
N CYS A 63 8.08 10.85 14.92
CA CYS A 63 8.76 11.32 16.13
C CYS A 63 8.10 10.74 17.39
N PRO A 64 8.59 9.63 17.99
CA PRO A 64 8.07 9.11 19.24
C PRO A 64 8.27 10.12 20.39
N LYS A 65 7.24 10.26 21.22
CA LYS A 65 7.27 11.21 22.35
C LYS A 65 7.78 10.56 23.65
N VAL A 66 8.19 9.30 23.60
CA VAL A 66 8.58 8.50 24.78
C VAL A 66 9.69 9.19 25.58
N ARG A 67 10.76 9.61 24.87
CA ARG A 67 11.89 10.31 25.53
C ARG A 67 11.51 11.68 26.04
N TRP A 68 10.66 12.43 25.32
CA TRP A 68 10.24 13.78 25.74
C TRP A 68 9.44 13.75 27.05
N LYS A 69 8.59 12.72 27.24
CA LYS A 69 7.79 12.53 28.47
C LYS A 69 8.66 12.44 29.74
N SER A 70 9.81 11.81 29.64
CA SER A 70 10.72 11.59 30.77
C SER A 70 11.91 12.56 30.80
N CYS A 71 12.13 13.38 29.77
CA CYS A 71 13.27 14.27 29.68
C CYS A 71 13.06 15.56 30.50
N PRO A 72 13.88 15.85 31.53
CA PRO A 72 13.71 17.07 32.33
C PRO A 72 13.79 18.36 31.51
N LYS A 73 14.62 18.40 30.47
CA LYS A 73 14.76 19.58 29.58
C LYS A 73 13.49 19.81 28.76
N CYS A 74 12.91 18.74 28.18
CA CYS A 74 11.66 18.82 27.45
C CYS A 74 10.49 19.24 28.35
N GLN A 75 10.39 18.67 29.55
CA GLN A 75 9.37 19.04 30.51
C GLN A 75 9.54 20.49 31.03
N ALA A 76 10.78 20.96 31.19
CA ALA A 76 11.07 22.36 31.51
C ALA A 76 10.65 23.32 30.38
N ARG A 77 10.87 22.93 29.11
CA ARG A 77 10.41 23.68 27.94
C ARG A 77 8.88 23.74 27.87
N ILE A 78 8.20 22.61 28.03
CA ILE A 78 6.73 22.55 28.10
C ILE A 78 6.19 23.54 29.14
N LYS A 79 6.79 23.53 30.33
CA LYS A 79 6.40 24.46 31.39
C LYS A 79 6.69 25.92 31.05
N ALA A 80 7.88 26.22 30.50
CA ALA A 80 8.31 27.58 30.16
C ALA A 80 7.44 28.22 29.06
N GLU A 81 7.05 27.41 28.06
CA GLU A 81 6.18 27.86 26.94
C GLU A 81 4.69 27.79 27.30
N GLY A 82 4.34 27.35 28.52
CA GLY A 82 2.94 27.22 28.95
C GLY A 82 2.14 26.16 28.19
N ILE A 83 2.83 25.20 27.57
CA ILE A 83 2.23 24.14 26.78
C ILE A 83 1.41 23.21 27.70
N LYS A 84 0.19 22.87 27.25
CA LYS A 84 -0.71 21.97 27.97
C LYS A 84 -1.33 21.00 26.97
N GLY A 85 -1.45 19.75 27.38
CA GLY A 85 -2.28 18.78 26.65
C GLY A 85 -3.78 19.08 26.80
N ASP A 86 -4.57 18.52 25.92
CA ASP A 86 -6.03 18.55 25.95
C ASP A 86 -6.63 17.14 25.78
N SER A 87 -7.92 17.05 25.46
CA SER A 87 -8.60 15.78 25.24
C SER A 87 -8.18 15.06 23.96
N LYS A 88 -7.47 15.71 23.05
CA LYS A 88 -7.07 15.18 21.74
C LYS A 88 -5.57 14.94 21.66
N HIS A 89 -4.77 15.81 22.28
CA HIS A 89 -3.32 15.83 22.15
C HIS A 89 -2.62 15.95 23.50
N THR A 90 -1.51 15.25 23.62
CA THR A 90 -0.63 15.34 24.79
C THR A 90 0.19 16.64 24.77
N ALA A 91 0.79 17.01 25.91
CA ALA A 91 1.70 18.16 25.96
C ALA A 91 2.94 17.97 25.07
N GLU A 92 3.36 16.73 24.85
CA GLU A 92 4.50 16.39 24.01
C GLU A 92 4.17 16.53 22.51
N GLU A 93 2.93 16.27 22.10
CA GLU A 93 2.47 16.57 20.72
C GLU A 93 2.43 18.08 20.47
N TYR A 94 1.99 18.86 21.45
CA TYR A 94 2.10 20.33 21.40
C TYR A 94 3.57 20.81 21.44
N LEU A 95 4.47 20.07 22.08
CA LEU A 95 5.90 20.38 22.04
C LEU A 95 6.46 20.15 20.63
N GLN A 96 5.96 19.16 19.87
CA GLN A 96 6.31 19.00 18.45
C GLN A 96 5.85 20.21 17.65
N SER A 97 4.62 20.68 17.84
CA SER A 97 4.10 21.89 17.20
C SER A 97 4.97 23.13 17.52
N TYR A 98 5.45 23.27 18.75
CA TYR A 98 6.41 24.30 19.12
C TYR A 98 7.70 24.23 18.30
N VAL A 99 8.28 23.02 18.16
CA VAL A 99 9.52 22.82 17.35
C VAL A 99 9.26 23.20 15.88
N ILE A 100 8.18 22.72 15.29
CA ILE A 100 7.82 23.05 13.89
C ILE A 100 7.60 24.54 13.70
N SER A 101 6.87 25.21 14.62
CA SER A 101 6.64 26.66 14.58
C SER A 101 7.94 27.46 14.72
N ARG A 102 8.91 26.97 15.47
CA ARG A 102 10.23 27.59 15.58
C ARG A 102 11.01 27.47 14.27
N MET A 103 10.99 26.28 13.64
CA MET A 103 11.61 26.06 12.33
C MET A 103 10.95 26.89 11.25
N GLU A 104 9.62 27.01 11.26
CA GLU A 104 8.88 27.91 10.36
C GLU A 104 9.39 29.34 10.48
N LYS A 105 9.41 29.90 11.69
CA LYS A 105 9.89 31.28 11.92
C LYS A 105 11.32 31.52 11.41
N PHE A 106 12.20 30.53 11.60
CA PHE A 106 13.57 30.60 11.09
C PHE A 106 13.58 30.61 9.56
N VAL A 107 12.87 29.68 8.92
CA VAL A 107 12.82 29.54 7.45
C VAL A 107 12.15 30.78 6.83
N GLU A 108 11.07 31.31 7.43
CA GLU A 108 10.43 32.55 6.99
C GLU A 108 11.35 33.77 7.12
N SER A 109 12.19 33.84 8.14
CA SER A 109 13.17 34.91 8.29
C SER A 109 14.17 34.94 7.14
N LYS A 110 14.31 33.83 6.40
CA LYS A 110 15.13 33.68 5.19
C LYS A 110 14.30 33.86 3.90
N GLY A 111 13.03 34.25 3.99
CA GLY A 111 12.15 34.44 2.85
C GLY A 111 11.70 33.13 2.17
N ARG A 112 11.62 32.04 2.92
CA ARG A 112 11.18 30.73 2.45
C ARG A 112 9.97 30.25 3.25
N HIS A 113 9.31 29.18 2.80
CA HIS A 113 8.17 28.55 3.44
C HIS A 113 8.47 27.10 3.79
N ILE A 114 7.82 26.56 4.83
CA ILE A 114 8.00 25.17 5.19
C ILE A 114 6.96 24.24 4.55
N ILE A 115 7.39 23.01 4.29
CA ILE A 115 6.53 21.83 4.09
C ILE A 115 6.85 20.84 5.20
N GLY A 116 5.84 20.18 5.76
CA GLY A 116 6.03 19.05 6.68
C GLY A 116 5.09 17.92 6.39
N TRP A 117 5.48 16.70 6.81
CA TRP A 117 4.60 15.56 6.77
C TRP A 117 3.36 15.78 7.63
N ASP A 118 2.29 15.02 7.39
CA ASP A 118 0.99 15.30 8.02
C ASP A 118 0.95 15.12 9.55
N GLU A 119 2.00 14.60 10.17
CA GLU A 119 2.17 14.60 11.62
C GLU A 119 2.36 16.00 12.22
N ILE A 120 2.69 17.01 11.41
CA ILE A 120 2.73 18.40 11.89
C ILE A 120 1.35 18.97 12.26
N LEU A 121 0.27 18.27 11.89
CA LEU A 121 -1.09 18.54 12.36
C LEU A 121 -1.26 18.27 13.86
N GLU A 122 -0.45 17.37 14.42
CA GLU A 122 -0.53 16.97 15.83
C GLU A 122 -0.12 18.16 16.73
N GLY A 123 -1.04 18.59 17.58
CA GLY A 123 -0.81 19.75 18.45
C GLY A 123 -0.97 21.12 17.77
N GLY A 124 -1.42 21.17 16.51
CA GLY A 124 -1.71 22.41 15.77
C GLY A 124 -0.63 22.80 14.77
N LEU A 125 -1.07 23.29 13.62
CA LEU A 125 -0.21 23.73 12.53
C LEU A 125 0.47 25.06 12.81
N ALA A 126 1.72 25.19 12.38
CA ALA A 126 2.38 26.47 12.22
C ALA A 126 1.65 27.30 11.14
N PRO A 127 1.52 28.64 11.29
CA PRO A 127 0.54 29.45 10.56
C PRO A 127 0.58 29.37 9.03
N ASN A 128 1.76 29.19 8.43
CA ASN A 128 1.94 29.19 6.97
C ASN A 128 2.48 27.85 6.45
N ALA A 129 2.51 26.82 7.30
CA ALA A 129 3.02 25.50 6.91
C ALA A 129 2.17 24.87 5.80
N THR A 130 2.82 24.30 4.81
CA THR A 130 2.22 23.40 3.82
C THR A 130 2.28 21.97 4.34
N VAL A 131 1.18 21.23 4.25
CA VAL A 131 1.09 19.85 4.74
C VAL A 131 1.27 18.86 3.58
N MET A 132 2.21 17.92 3.72
CA MET A 132 2.37 16.81 2.81
C MET A 132 1.72 15.55 3.42
N SER A 133 0.58 15.13 2.85
CA SER A 133 -0.26 14.06 3.42
C SER A 133 0.15 12.70 2.88
N TRP A 134 0.81 11.87 3.71
CA TRP A 134 1.38 10.58 3.31
C TRP A 134 0.70 9.37 3.97
N ARG A 135 0.23 9.48 5.22
CA ARG A 135 -0.44 8.39 5.96
C ARG A 135 -1.83 8.04 5.40
N GLY A 136 -2.28 8.78 4.39
CA GLY A 136 -3.57 8.67 3.73
C GLY A 136 -3.99 10.04 3.21
N VAL A 137 -5.29 10.21 2.99
CA VAL A 137 -5.85 11.48 2.50
C VAL A 137 -6.40 12.36 3.64
N ASP A 138 -6.63 11.80 4.82
CA ASP A 138 -7.33 12.47 5.92
C ASP A 138 -6.55 13.68 6.45
N GLY A 139 -5.22 13.59 6.57
CA GLY A 139 -4.37 14.71 6.96
C GLY A 139 -4.47 15.88 5.98
N GLY A 140 -4.48 15.58 4.68
CA GLY A 140 -4.67 16.60 3.65
C GLY A 140 -6.06 17.25 3.68
N ILE A 141 -7.12 16.45 3.90
CA ILE A 141 -8.48 16.95 4.06
C ILE A 141 -8.57 17.91 5.26
N GLU A 142 -7.96 17.52 6.37
CA GLU A 142 -7.98 18.33 7.61
C GLU A 142 -7.19 19.64 7.43
N ALA A 143 -6.00 19.58 6.84
CA ALA A 143 -5.19 20.77 6.55
C ALA A 143 -5.90 21.74 5.59
N ALA A 144 -6.51 21.23 4.51
CA ALA A 144 -7.28 22.05 3.57
C ALA A 144 -8.45 22.76 4.26
N LYS A 145 -9.19 22.09 5.16
CA LYS A 145 -10.26 22.71 5.95
C LYS A 145 -9.75 23.81 6.87
N GLN A 146 -8.51 23.70 7.35
CA GLN A 146 -7.82 24.72 8.11
C GLN A 146 -7.22 25.81 7.22
N LYS A 147 -7.41 25.75 5.89
CA LYS A 147 -6.93 26.70 4.88
C LYS A 147 -5.40 26.70 4.69
N HIS A 148 -4.76 25.58 4.98
CA HIS A 148 -3.36 25.35 4.68
C HIS A 148 -3.19 24.72 3.31
N ASN A 149 -2.12 25.05 2.61
CA ASN A 149 -1.74 24.37 1.38
C ASN A 149 -1.42 22.90 1.65
N VAL A 150 -1.79 22.05 0.69
CA VAL A 150 -1.65 20.60 0.80
C VAL A 150 -0.99 20.04 -0.44
N ILE A 151 -0.04 19.14 -0.23
CA ILE A 151 0.48 18.24 -1.27
C ILE A 151 0.02 16.82 -0.91
N MET A 152 -0.74 16.21 -1.81
CA MET A 152 -1.21 14.84 -1.62
C MET A 152 -0.16 13.83 -2.06
N THR A 153 0.25 12.95 -1.14
CA THR A 153 1.20 11.87 -1.40
C THR A 153 0.86 10.59 -0.62
N PRO A 154 -0.43 10.17 -0.59
CA PRO A 154 -0.84 9.04 0.24
C PRO A 154 -0.14 7.75 -0.19
N ASN A 155 0.46 7.04 0.78
CA ASN A 155 1.25 5.83 0.54
C ASN A 155 0.48 4.74 -0.22
N SER A 156 -0.82 4.62 0.01
CA SER A 156 -1.69 3.66 -0.65
C SER A 156 -1.93 3.93 -2.16
N TYR A 157 -1.44 5.07 -2.69
CA TYR A 157 -1.58 5.46 -4.09
C TYR A 157 -0.29 5.93 -4.73
N LEU A 158 0.68 6.44 -3.96
CA LEU A 158 1.79 7.23 -4.49
C LEU A 158 3.17 6.84 -3.94
N TYR A 159 3.32 5.72 -3.23
CA TYR A 159 4.63 5.19 -2.84
C TYR A 159 5.14 4.23 -3.90
N PHE A 160 6.03 4.73 -4.75
CA PHE A 160 6.56 3.98 -5.90
C PHE A 160 7.68 3.02 -5.55
N ASP A 161 8.06 2.93 -4.29
CA ASP A 161 8.92 1.90 -3.70
C ASP A 161 8.17 0.58 -3.40
N TYR A 162 6.83 0.55 -3.54
CA TYR A 162 6.02 -0.66 -3.39
C TYR A 162 6.05 -1.54 -4.64
N TYR A 163 5.84 -2.85 -4.46
CA TYR A 163 5.70 -3.78 -5.57
C TYR A 163 4.58 -3.38 -6.54
N GLN A 164 4.82 -3.56 -7.82
CA GLN A 164 3.86 -3.25 -8.88
C GLN A 164 2.99 -4.44 -9.26
N SER A 165 3.44 -5.65 -8.94
CA SER A 165 2.73 -6.90 -9.20
C SER A 165 2.58 -7.72 -7.92
N THR A 166 1.76 -8.77 -8.00
CA THR A 166 1.61 -9.76 -6.92
C THR A 166 2.63 -10.89 -7.02
N ASP A 167 3.34 -10.96 -8.12
CA ASP A 167 4.42 -11.92 -8.37
C ASP A 167 5.76 -11.34 -7.86
N THR A 168 5.88 -11.30 -6.55
CA THR A 168 7.04 -10.67 -5.88
C THR A 168 8.33 -11.49 -5.99
N GLU A 169 8.24 -12.76 -6.38
CA GLU A 169 9.43 -13.60 -6.58
C GLU A 169 10.20 -13.22 -7.84
N HIS A 170 9.50 -12.70 -8.85
CA HIS A 170 10.10 -12.30 -10.13
C HIS A 170 10.23 -10.78 -10.27
N ASP A 171 9.79 -9.99 -9.27
CA ASP A 171 10.00 -8.56 -9.21
C ASP A 171 11.32 -8.23 -8.48
N PRO A 172 11.97 -7.10 -8.79
CA PRO A 172 13.08 -6.60 -7.98
C PRO A 172 12.65 -6.44 -6.52
N LEU A 173 13.58 -6.75 -5.59
CA LEU A 173 13.32 -6.59 -4.16
C LEU A 173 12.83 -5.18 -3.84
N ALA A 174 11.71 -5.09 -3.14
CA ALA A 174 11.12 -3.84 -2.66
C ALA A 174 10.82 -3.93 -1.15
N ILE A 175 10.52 -2.79 -0.54
CA ILE A 175 10.19 -2.72 0.90
C ILE A 175 8.95 -3.53 1.28
N GLY A 176 8.11 -3.85 0.31
CA GLY A 176 6.82 -4.50 0.50
C GLY A 176 5.69 -3.68 -0.13
N GLY A 177 4.48 -3.83 0.39
CA GLY A 177 3.30 -3.17 -0.15
C GLY A 177 2.89 -3.72 -1.52
N TYR A 178 1.81 -3.17 -2.07
CA TYR A 178 1.34 -3.47 -3.43
C TYR A 178 0.65 -2.24 -4.01
N LEU A 179 1.21 -1.72 -5.08
CA LEU A 179 0.72 -0.51 -5.74
C LEU A 179 0.77 -0.69 -7.26
N PRO A 180 -0.25 -1.31 -7.87
CA PRO A 180 -0.33 -1.48 -9.31
C PRO A 180 -0.64 -0.15 -10.01
N LEU A 181 -0.33 -0.09 -11.30
CA LEU A 181 -0.57 1.07 -12.17
C LEU A 181 -2.00 1.61 -12.09
N GLU A 182 -3.00 0.73 -12.13
CA GLU A 182 -4.42 1.11 -12.06
C GLU A 182 -4.77 1.82 -10.75
N ARG A 183 -4.15 1.41 -9.65
CA ARG A 183 -4.35 2.05 -8.35
C ARG A 183 -3.83 3.49 -8.35
N VAL A 184 -2.67 3.74 -8.94
CA VAL A 184 -2.14 5.10 -9.12
C VAL A 184 -3.08 5.93 -9.98
N TYR A 185 -3.52 5.39 -11.12
CA TYR A 185 -4.44 6.09 -12.03
C TYR A 185 -5.78 6.43 -11.38
N SER A 186 -6.28 5.59 -10.49
CA SER A 186 -7.56 5.79 -9.81
C SER A 186 -7.55 6.90 -8.76
N PHE A 187 -6.38 7.45 -8.43
CA PHE A 187 -6.27 8.44 -7.36
C PHE A 187 -6.98 9.75 -7.72
N GLU A 188 -7.86 10.22 -6.83
CA GLU A 188 -8.58 11.49 -6.91
C GLU A 188 -8.07 12.44 -5.81
N PRO A 189 -7.20 13.39 -6.13
CA PRO A 189 -6.49 14.20 -5.13
C PRO A 189 -7.40 15.04 -4.24
N THR A 190 -8.59 15.42 -4.72
CA THR A 190 -9.54 16.28 -4.00
C THR A 190 -10.76 15.54 -3.47
N ALA A 191 -10.76 14.19 -3.55
CA ALA A 191 -11.85 13.40 -3.02
C ALA A 191 -12.04 13.62 -1.51
N GLY A 192 -13.30 13.81 -1.07
CA GLY A 192 -13.63 14.05 0.33
C GLY A 192 -13.37 15.47 0.82
N ILE A 193 -12.79 16.36 -0.01
CA ILE A 193 -12.58 17.77 0.33
C ILE A 193 -13.79 18.58 -0.14
N PRO A 194 -14.44 19.38 0.75
CA PRO A 194 -15.50 20.30 0.35
C PRO A 194 -15.01 21.31 -0.70
N GLU A 195 -15.89 21.68 -1.64
CA GLU A 195 -15.55 22.47 -2.83
C GLU A 195 -14.77 23.76 -2.53
N GLU A 196 -15.18 24.49 -1.49
CA GLU A 196 -14.56 25.74 -1.07
C GLU A 196 -13.11 25.59 -0.58
N TYR A 197 -12.70 24.36 -0.19
CA TYR A 197 -11.35 24.06 0.30
C TYR A 197 -10.45 23.37 -0.74
N LYS A 198 -10.98 22.88 -1.87
CA LYS A 198 -10.18 22.21 -2.91
C LYS A 198 -9.02 23.05 -3.44
N LYS A 199 -9.17 24.37 -3.44
CA LYS A 199 -8.13 25.32 -3.86
C LYS A 199 -6.84 25.26 -3.03
N TYR A 200 -6.89 24.66 -1.85
CA TYR A 200 -5.71 24.46 -0.99
C TYR A 200 -4.91 23.21 -1.36
N VAL A 201 -5.44 22.31 -2.18
CA VAL A 201 -4.65 21.20 -2.74
C VAL A 201 -3.83 21.77 -3.89
N THR A 202 -2.56 22.01 -3.63
CA THR A 202 -1.65 22.69 -4.56
C THR A 202 -0.82 21.72 -5.40
N GLY A 203 -0.79 20.44 -5.02
CA GLY A 203 -0.01 19.46 -5.74
C GLY A 203 -0.28 18.02 -5.32
N VAL A 204 0.28 17.12 -6.15
CA VAL A 204 0.34 15.68 -5.93
C VAL A 204 1.77 15.24 -6.18
N GLN A 205 2.30 14.37 -5.32
CA GLN A 205 3.67 13.88 -5.44
C GLN A 205 3.70 12.37 -5.22
N ALA A 206 4.53 11.65 -5.98
CA ALA A 206 4.92 10.29 -5.65
C ALA A 206 6.23 10.28 -4.88
N ASN A 207 6.38 9.34 -3.96
CA ASN A 207 7.61 9.09 -3.22
C ASN A 207 8.26 7.79 -3.69
N LEU A 208 9.58 7.80 -3.76
CA LEU A 208 10.41 6.64 -4.07
C LEU A 208 11.51 6.53 -3.01
N TRP A 209 11.25 5.76 -1.97
CA TRP A 209 12.23 5.48 -0.91
C TRP A 209 13.21 4.41 -1.38
N THR A 210 14.50 4.65 -1.20
CA THR A 210 15.54 3.90 -1.91
C THR A 210 16.28 2.86 -1.08
N GLU A 211 15.75 2.48 0.08
CA GLU A 211 16.36 1.49 0.98
C GLU A 211 16.65 0.15 0.27
N TYR A 212 15.79 -0.22 -0.69
CA TYR A 212 15.90 -1.45 -1.48
C TYR A 212 16.19 -1.20 -2.97
N ILE A 213 16.56 0.04 -3.35
CA ILE A 213 16.75 0.44 -4.75
C ILE A 213 18.21 0.85 -4.98
N PRO A 214 19.13 -0.11 -5.24
CA PRO A 214 20.54 0.15 -5.31
C PRO A 214 21.03 0.73 -6.63
N THR A 215 20.22 0.71 -7.71
CA THR A 215 20.66 1.15 -9.05
C THR A 215 19.66 2.07 -9.71
N PHE A 216 20.16 2.93 -10.61
CA PHE A 216 19.28 3.80 -11.40
C PHE A 216 18.34 3.01 -12.33
N SER A 217 18.79 1.88 -12.87
CA SER A 217 17.93 0.98 -13.65
C SER A 217 16.74 0.45 -12.84
N GLN A 218 16.93 0.22 -11.54
CA GLN A 218 15.81 -0.15 -10.67
C GLN A 218 14.90 1.05 -10.35
N VAL A 219 15.45 2.27 -10.26
CA VAL A 219 14.63 3.49 -10.17
C VAL A 219 13.69 3.58 -11.38
N GLU A 220 14.20 3.40 -12.61
CA GLU A 220 13.39 3.39 -13.83
C GLU A 220 12.27 2.35 -13.75
N TYR A 221 12.61 1.12 -13.34
CA TYR A 221 11.65 0.04 -13.16
C TYR A 221 10.55 0.40 -12.16
N MET A 222 10.91 0.95 -11.02
CA MET A 222 9.95 1.27 -9.94
C MET A 222 9.06 2.46 -10.28
N VAL A 223 9.59 3.44 -11.02
CA VAL A 223 8.85 4.66 -11.38
C VAL A 223 7.98 4.46 -12.61
N LEU A 224 8.50 3.82 -13.66
CA LEU A 224 7.81 3.64 -14.93
C LEU A 224 7.06 2.29 -14.98
N PRO A 225 5.83 2.26 -15.47
CA PRO A 225 5.04 3.36 -16.06
C PRO A 225 4.11 4.08 -15.07
N ARG A 226 4.24 3.89 -13.75
CA ARG A 226 3.34 4.53 -12.76
C ARG A 226 3.38 6.06 -12.83
N MET A 227 4.53 6.63 -13.21
CA MET A 227 4.65 8.07 -13.39
C MET A 227 3.76 8.60 -14.54
N ASP A 228 3.50 7.80 -15.60
CA ASP A 228 2.57 8.20 -16.65
C ASP A 228 1.14 8.30 -16.14
N ALA A 229 0.74 7.36 -15.27
CA ALA A 229 -0.56 7.41 -14.60
C ALA A 229 -0.67 8.63 -13.69
N LEU A 230 0.37 8.91 -12.91
CA LEU A 230 0.43 10.09 -12.05
C LEU A 230 0.38 11.39 -12.90
N ALA A 231 1.07 11.44 -14.04
CA ALA A 231 1.01 12.59 -14.92
C ALA A 231 -0.42 12.88 -15.39
N GLU A 232 -1.20 11.86 -15.78
CA GLU A 232 -2.62 12.09 -16.11
C GLU A 232 -3.44 12.53 -14.89
N VAL A 233 -3.18 12.01 -13.70
CA VAL A 233 -3.83 12.49 -12.46
C VAL A 233 -3.56 13.98 -12.22
N GLN A 234 -2.35 14.45 -12.51
CA GLN A 234 -1.92 15.82 -12.25
C GLN A 234 -2.38 16.82 -13.33
N TRP A 235 -2.44 16.39 -14.59
CA TRP A 235 -2.61 17.30 -15.73
C TRP A 235 -4.00 17.28 -16.38
N THR A 236 -4.92 16.42 -15.91
CA THR A 236 -6.27 16.36 -16.46
C THR A 236 -7.36 16.39 -15.38
N ASN A 237 -8.45 17.10 -15.70
CA ASN A 237 -9.69 17.07 -14.93
C ASN A 237 -10.76 16.19 -15.63
N ALA A 238 -10.39 15.45 -16.66
CA ALA A 238 -11.32 14.54 -17.34
C ALA A 238 -11.69 13.39 -16.40
N PRO A 239 -12.91 12.83 -16.55
CA PRO A 239 -13.28 11.62 -15.83
C PRO A 239 -12.26 10.49 -16.09
N LYS A 240 -11.92 9.74 -15.06
CA LYS A 240 -10.97 8.64 -15.14
C LYS A 240 -11.51 7.51 -16.01
N ASP A 241 -10.74 7.13 -17.02
CA ASP A 241 -11.00 5.96 -17.87
C ASP A 241 -9.69 5.20 -18.09
N PHE A 242 -9.47 4.22 -17.23
CA PHE A 242 -8.24 3.42 -17.29
C PHE A 242 -8.10 2.65 -18.61
N LYS A 243 -9.23 2.14 -19.15
CA LYS A 243 -9.21 1.42 -20.44
C LYS A 243 -8.81 2.36 -21.60
N ALA A 244 -9.26 3.60 -21.58
CA ALA A 244 -8.84 4.59 -22.57
C ALA A 244 -7.41 5.10 -22.35
N PHE A 245 -6.89 5.04 -21.14
CA PHE A 245 -5.48 5.37 -20.82
C PHE A 245 -4.49 4.34 -21.39
N LEU A 246 -4.79 3.06 -21.28
CA LEU A 246 -3.87 1.98 -21.65
C LEU A 246 -3.33 2.06 -23.09
N PRO A 247 -4.11 2.34 -24.15
CA PRO A 247 -3.55 2.50 -25.49
C PRO A 247 -2.57 3.68 -25.64
N ARG A 248 -2.73 4.74 -24.85
CA ARG A 248 -1.77 5.86 -24.82
C ARG A 248 -0.49 5.44 -24.13
N LEU A 249 -0.62 4.69 -23.04
CA LEU A 249 0.52 4.15 -22.31
C LEU A 249 1.33 3.16 -23.16
N VAL A 250 0.67 2.25 -23.88
CA VAL A 250 1.36 1.33 -24.80
C VAL A 250 2.23 2.09 -25.82
N ARG A 251 1.74 3.22 -26.36
CA ARG A 251 2.56 4.07 -27.23
C ARG A 251 3.72 4.75 -26.50
N MET A 252 3.55 5.08 -25.23
CA MET A 252 4.65 5.63 -24.42
C MET A 252 5.72 4.56 -24.15
N THR A 253 5.33 3.31 -23.93
CA THR A 253 6.31 2.22 -23.73
C THR A 253 7.13 1.93 -25.00
N GLU A 254 6.61 2.18 -26.21
CA GLU A 254 7.41 2.12 -27.43
C GLU A 254 8.53 3.19 -27.45
N LEU A 255 8.29 4.35 -26.83
CA LEU A 255 9.32 5.36 -26.63
C LEU A 255 10.35 4.89 -25.60
N TYR A 256 9.93 4.28 -24.50
CA TYR A 256 10.83 3.72 -23.48
C TYR A 256 11.74 2.63 -24.07
N ASP A 257 11.19 1.72 -24.88
CA ASP A 257 11.98 0.70 -25.59
C ASP A 257 13.03 1.34 -26.50
N ARG A 258 12.67 2.40 -27.25
CA ARG A 258 13.61 3.12 -28.13
C ARG A 258 14.70 3.86 -27.36
N LEU A 259 14.40 4.37 -26.18
CA LEU A 259 15.35 5.09 -25.33
C LEU A 259 16.15 4.15 -24.41
N GLY A 260 15.78 2.87 -24.34
CA GLY A 260 16.45 1.87 -23.53
C GLY A 260 16.15 1.99 -22.02
N TYR A 261 14.99 2.56 -21.64
CA TYR A 261 14.57 2.63 -20.25
C TYR A 261 14.11 1.26 -19.73
N ASN A 262 14.51 0.96 -18.51
CA ASN A 262 14.09 -0.25 -17.81
C ASN A 262 12.76 -0.01 -17.07
N TYR A 263 11.64 -0.07 -17.79
CA TYR A 263 10.31 0.09 -17.18
C TYR A 263 9.67 -1.26 -16.84
N ALA A 264 8.78 -1.29 -15.85
CA ALA A 264 8.02 -2.48 -15.49
C ALA A 264 6.99 -2.83 -16.59
N LYS A 265 7.07 -4.07 -17.09
CA LYS A 265 6.27 -4.53 -18.23
C LYS A 265 4.96 -5.21 -17.83
N HIS A 266 4.50 -5.05 -16.59
CA HIS A 266 3.32 -5.72 -16.04
C HIS A 266 2.02 -5.46 -16.79
N ILE A 267 1.91 -4.32 -17.49
CA ILE A 267 0.76 -4.05 -18.36
C ILE A 267 0.60 -5.06 -19.50
N PHE A 268 1.70 -5.74 -19.85
CA PHE A 268 1.74 -6.76 -20.89
C PHE A 268 1.60 -8.18 -20.36
N ASP A 269 1.61 -8.36 -19.04
CA ASP A 269 1.36 -9.64 -18.41
C ASP A 269 -0.09 -10.08 -18.59
N ILE A 270 -0.32 -11.37 -18.50
CA ILE A 270 -1.66 -11.89 -18.57
C ILE A 270 -2.37 -11.63 -17.26
N ARG A 271 -3.53 -10.99 -17.35
CA ARG A 271 -4.51 -10.91 -16.27
C ARG A 271 -5.52 -12.02 -16.44
N ALA A 272 -5.72 -12.81 -15.40
CA ALA A 272 -6.73 -13.83 -15.36
C ALA A 272 -7.85 -13.46 -14.38
N SER A 273 -9.08 -13.68 -14.80
CA SER A 273 -10.24 -13.64 -13.91
C SER A 273 -10.89 -15.02 -13.84
N PHE A 274 -11.34 -15.36 -12.64
CA PHE A 274 -11.94 -16.65 -12.33
C PHE A 274 -13.37 -16.42 -11.84
N THR A 275 -14.31 -17.12 -12.46
CA THR A 275 -15.71 -17.11 -12.02
C THR A 275 -16.22 -18.53 -11.94
N THR A 276 -17.19 -18.78 -11.06
CA THR A 276 -17.80 -20.10 -10.90
C THR A 276 -19.13 -20.15 -11.64
N ASP A 277 -19.35 -21.19 -12.45
CA ASP A 277 -20.65 -21.55 -13.02
C ASP A 277 -21.23 -22.68 -12.15
N GLY A 278 -21.98 -22.32 -11.12
CA GLY A 278 -22.53 -23.26 -10.14
C GLY A 278 -23.53 -24.25 -10.74
N ASP A 279 -24.23 -23.88 -11.82
CA ASP A 279 -25.20 -24.78 -12.49
C ASP A 279 -24.48 -25.89 -13.26
N LYS A 280 -23.30 -25.60 -13.81
CA LYS A 280 -22.50 -26.56 -14.56
C LYS A 280 -21.37 -27.20 -13.75
N GLY A 281 -21.13 -26.67 -12.54
CA GLY A 281 -20.03 -27.15 -11.71
C GLY A 281 -18.66 -26.88 -12.36
N GLU A 282 -18.46 -25.72 -12.97
CA GLU A 282 -17.26 -25.35 -13.71
C GLU A 282 -16.65 -24.06 -13.15
N ILE A 283 -15.34 -23.94 -13.32
CA ILE A 283 -14.62 -22.66 -13.19
C ILE A 283 -14.38 -22.11 -14.58
N VAL A 284 -14.75 -20.86 -14.79
CA VAL A 284 -14.56 -20.15 -16.06
C VAL A 284 -13.38 -19.23 -15.90
N VAL A 285 -12.34 -19.42 -16.71
CA VAL A 285 -11.10 -18.62 -16.70
C VAL A 285 -11.07 -17.72 -17.93
N THR A 286 -11.06 -16.41 -17.71
CA THR A 286 -10.89 -15.41 -18.76
C THR A 286 -9.46 -14.85 -18.67
N LEU A 287 -8.75 -14.85 -19.80
CA LEU A 287 -7.39 -14.36 -19.93
C LEU A 287 -7.39 -13.09 -20.79
N GLU A 288 -6.72 -12.05 -20.30
CA GLU A 288 -6.59 -10.76 -20.99
C GLU A 288 -5.14 -10.25 -20.90
N THR A 289 -4.72 -9.47 -21.87
CA THR A 289 -3.45 -8.73 -21.87
C THR A 289 -3.61 -7.44 -22.66
N GLU A 290 -2.79 -6.45 -22.36
CA GLU A 290 -2.82 -5.18 -23.09
C GLU A 290 -2.02 -5.25 -24.41
N GLY A 291 -2.43 -4.42 -25.35
CA GLY A 291 -1.81 -4.36 -26.68
C GLY A 291 -2.16 -5.58 -27.56
N SER A 292 -1.60 -5.59 -28.77
CA SER A 292 -1.83 -6.72 -29.70
C SER A 292 -0.92 -7.89 -29.33
N ALA A 293 -1.52 -9.02 -28.97
CA ALA A 293 -0.80 -10.24 -28.66
C ALA A 293 -1.69 -11.47 -28.89
N ASP A 294 -1.07 -12.59 -29.24
CA ASP A 294 -1.71 -13.89 -29.22
C ASP A 294 -1.45 -14.56 -27.87
N ILE A 295 -2.51 -14.88 -27.13
CA ILE A 295 -2.38 -15.63 -25.87
C ILE A 295 -2.37 -17.12 -26.19
N HIS A 296 -1.34 -17.82 -25.73
CA HIS A 296 -1.24 -19.28 -25.80
C HIS A 296 -1.26 -19.86 -24.40
N TYR A 297 -1.88 -21.04 -24.22
CA TYR A 297 -2.07 -21.63 -22.91
C TYR A 297 -1.86 -23.15 -22.86
N THR A 298 -1.70 -23.67 -21.66
CA THR A 298 -1.73 -25.09 -21.31
C THR A 298 -2.61 -25.29 -20.08
N LEU A 299 -3.08 -26.53 -19.84
CA LEU A 299 -3.91 -26.91 -18.68
C LEU A 299 -3.26 -27.98 -17.82
N ASP A 300 -2.11 -28.47 -18.21
CA ASP A 300 -1.37 -29.56 -17.57
C ASP A 300 -0.12 -29.09 -16.83
N GLY A 301 0.07 -27.76 -16.73
CA GLY A 301 1.24 -27.17 -16.08
C GLY A 301 2.50 -27.12 -16.93
N SER A 302 2.48 -27.62 -18.17
CA SER A 302 3.60 -27.45 -19.10
C SER A 302 3.74 -25.96 -19.51
N GLU A 303 4.96 -25.52 -19.82
CA GLU A 303 5.19 -24.14 -20.25
C GLU A 303 4.61 -23.90 -21.64
N PRO A 304 3.71 -22.89 -21.79
CA PRO A 304 3.13 -22.56 -23.08
C PRO A 304 4.15 -21.90 -24.01
N THR A 305 4.04 -22.23 -25.29
CA THR A 305 4.85 -21.64 -26.37
C THR A 305 3.95 -21.10 -27.46
N ALA A 306 4.51 -20.44 -28.48
CA ALA A 306 3.74 -19.96 -29.65
C ALA A 306 3.06 -21.10 -30.45
N THR A 307 3.39 -22.36 -30.17
CA THR A 307 2.76 -23.54 -30.79
C THR A 307 1.71 -24.20 -29.90
N SER A 308 1.57 -23.76 -28.65
CA SER A 308 0.52 -24.22 -27.73
C SER A 308 -0.86 -23.75 -28.21
N PRO A 309 -1.98 -24.32 -27.70
CA PRO A 309 -3.32 -23.88 -28.04
C PRO A 309 -3.48 -22.37 -27.86
N LYS A 310 -4.10 -21.71 -28.84
CA LYS A 310 -4.39 -20.29 -28.78
C LYS A 310 -5.69 -20.06 -28.01
N TYR A 311 -5.68 -19.06 -27.14
CA TYR A 311 -6.87 -18.64 -26.38
C TYR A 311 -7.82 -17.82 -27.26
N GLU A 312 -9.00 -18.37 -27.53
CA GLU A 312 -10.02 -17.72 -28.36
C GLU A 312 -11.33 -17.45 -27.59
N ALA A 313 -11.53 -18.14 -26.46
CA ALA A 313 -12.72 -18.00 -25.64
C ALA A 313 -12.41 -18.42 -24.19
N PRO A 314 -13.24 -18.01 -23.20
CA PRO A 314 -13.07 -18.39 -21.79
C PRO A 314 -12.91 -19.90 -21.61
N LEU A 315 -11.89 -20.30 -20.87
CA LEU A 315 -11.60 -21.70 -20.56
C LEU A 315 -12.59 -22.21 -19.51
N ARG A 316 -13.12 -23.42 -19.72
CA ARG A 316 -14.06 -24.08 -18.81
C ARG A 316 -13.39 -25.27 -18.15
N ILE A 317 -13.13 -25.15 -16.87
CA ILE A 317 -12.38 -26.12 -16.08
C ILE A 317 -13.36 -26.93 -15.21
N LYS A 318 -13.26 -28.27 -15.29
CA LYS A 318 -14.14 -29.20 -14.57
C LYS A 318 -13.37 -30.20 -13.68
N GLN A 319 -12.08 -30.10 -13.64
CA GLN A 319 -11.19 -30.97 -12.87
C GLN A 319 -9.93 -30.21 -12.49
N ASN A 320 -9.08 -30.83 -11.68
CA ASN A 320 -7.78 -30.27 -11.37
C ASN A 320 -7.04 -29.87 -12.64
N ALA A 321 -6.50 -28.67 -12.63
CA ALA A 321 -5.73 -28.13 -13.75
C ALA A 321 -4.64 -27.18 -13.22
N GLU A 322 -3.55 -27.08 -13.96
CA GLU A 322 -2.59 -26.00 -13.80
C GLU A 322 -2.60 -25.18 -15.08
N VAL A 323 -3.28 -24.05 -15.03
CA VAL A 323 -3.41 -23.13 -16.17
C VAL A 323 -2.12 -22.33 -16.26
N LYS A 324 -1.36 -22.52 -17.35
CA LYS A 324 -0.27 -21.62 -17.71
C LYS A 324 -0.58 -20.90 -18.99
N ALA A 325 -0.18 -19.62 -19.10
CA ALA A 325 -0.44 -18.84 -20.30
C ALA A 325 0.68 -17.83 -20.56
N VAL A 326 0.93 -17.53 -21.84
CA VAL A 326 1.90 -16.55 -22.30
C VAL A 326 1.30 -15.68 -23.41
N ALA A 327 1.50 -14.38 -23.36
CA ALA A 327 1.17 -13.47 -24.45
C ALA A 327 2.38 -13.32 -25.38
N VAL A 328 2.24 -13.74 -26.62
CA VAL A 328 3.30 -13.73 -27.64
C VAL A 328 3.18 -12.46 -28.49
N ARG A 329 4.28 -11.69 -28.56
CA ARG A 329 4.38 -10.44 -29.32
C ARG A 329 5.66 -10.39 -30.16
N PRO A 330 5.68 -9.62 -31.25
CA PRO A 330 6.92 -9.38 -31.99
C PRO A 330 8.04 -8.75 -31.14
N THR A 331 7.67 -7.97 -30.13
CA THR A 331 8.61 -7.26 -29.21
C THR A 331 9.06 -8.10 -28.03
N GLY A 332 8.61 -9.34 -27.94
CA GLY A 332 8.90 -10.26 -26.83
C GLY A 332 7.64 -10.80 -26.14
N ASN A 333 7.79 -11.91 -25.47
CA ASN A 333 6.71 -12.55 -24.74
C ASN A 333 6.49 -11.89 -23.37
N SER A 334 5.26 -12.01 -22.85
CA SER A 334 4.97 -11.71 -21.44
C SER A 334 5.68 -12.70 -20.52
N ARG A 335 5.67 -12.40 -19.21
CA ARG A 335 5.91 -13.43 -18.21
C ARG A 335 4.86 -14.53 -18.35
N ILE A 336 5.23 -15.76 -17.93
CA ILE A 336 4.29 -16.87 -17.91
C ILE A 336 3.35 -16.67 -16.73
N PHE A 337 2.07 -16.54 -17.02
CA PHE A 337 1.02 -16.67 -16.01
C PHE A 337 0.90 -18.13 -15.60
N SER A 338 0.78 -18.41 -14.31
CA SER A 338 0.56 -19.76 -13.77
C SER A 338 -0.45 -19.71 -12.64
N GLU A 339 -1.47 -20.58 -12.72
CA GLU A 339 -2.46 -20.73 -11.66
C GLU A 339 -2.90 -22.18 -11.55
N LYS A 340 -2.89 -22.69 -10.31
CA LYS A 340 -3.33 -24.04 -10.00
C LYS A 340 -4.77 -24.01 -9.53
N ILE A 341 -5.60 -24.84 -10.17
CA ILE A 341 -7.01 -25.01 -9.82
C ILE A 341 -7.17 -26.39 -9.17
N ASP A 342 -7.55 -26.41 -7.90
CA ASP A 342 -7.80 -27.63 -7.14
C ASP A 342 -9.32 -27.88 -7.03
N PHE A 343 -9.79 -28.86 -7.79
CA PHE A 343 -11.21 -29.26 -7.78
C PHE A 343 -11.52 -30.19 -6.61
N ASN A 344 -12.59 -29.87 -5.90
CA ASN A 344 -13.12 -30.71 -4.83
C ASN A 344 -14.65 -30.63 -4.83
N LYS A 345 -15.30 -31.33 -3.90
CA LYS A 345 -16.77 -31.41 -3.83
C LYS A 345 -17.47 -30.08 -3.53
N ALA A 346 -16.74 -29.11 -2.97
CA ALA A 346 -17.25 -27.76 -2.71
C ALA A 346 -17.01 -26.79 -3.88
N THR A 347 -16.15 -27.14 -4.85
CA THR A 347 -15.79 -26.26 -5.96
C THR A 347 -17.03 -25.85 -6.77
N ALA A 348 -17.15 -24.55 -7.04
CA ALA A 348 -18.27 -23.90 -7.72
C ALA A 348 -19.64 -24.06 -7.02
N LYS A 349 -19.67 -24.45 -5.74
CA LYS A 349 -20.91 -24.54 -4.98
C LYS A 349 -21.28 -23.20 -4.37
N PRO A 350 -22.59 -22.89 -4.26
CA PRO A 350 -23.05 -21.65 -3.64
C PRO A 350 -22.61 -21.51 -2.19
N VAL A 351 -22.18 -20.30 -1.83
CA VAL A 351 -21.76 -19.95 -0.48
C VAL A 351 -22.60 -18.82 0.06
N THR A 352 -23.11 -18.98 1.28
CA THR A 352 -23.78 -17.93 2.04
C THR A 352 -22.91 -17.55 3.23
N LEU A 353 -22.39 -16.34 3.24
CA LEU A 353 -21.69 -15.76 4.39
C LEU A 353 -22.73 -15.21 5.37
N LYS A 354 -22.75 -15.71 6.62
CA LYS A 354 -23.61 -15.19 7.68
C LYS A 354 -23.04 -13.98 8.37
N VAL A 355 -21.73 -13.84 8.32
CA VAL A 355 -20.96 -12.70 8.83
C VAL A 355 -20.24 -12.09 7.64
N ALA A 356 -20.43 -10.79 7.40
CA ALA A 356 -19.76 -10.10 6.32
C ALA A 356 -18.26 -9.98 6.61
N PRO A 357 -17.38 -10.15 5.62
CA PRO A 357 -15.95 -9.86 5.77
C PRO A 357 -15.70 -8.43 6.21
N SER A 358 -14.49 -8.14 6.68
CA SER A 358 -14.06 -6.78 7.02
C SER A 358 -13.85 -5.97 5.74
N ARG A 359 -14.18 -4.67 5.79
CA ARG A 359 -14.02 -3.76 4.65
C ARG A 359 -12.58 -3.78 4.12
N GLY A 360 -12.43 -3.90 2.80
CA GLY A 360 -11.12 -4.00 2.14
C GLY A 360 -10.56 -5.42 2.09
N TYR A 361 -11.29 -6.41 2.67
CA TYR A 361 -10.99 -7.83 2.62
C TYR A 361 -12.24 -8.66 2.27
N ASP A 362 -13.16 -8.07 1.56
CA ASP A 362 -14.45 -8.62 1.15
C ASP A 362 -14.47 -9.13 -0.31
N PHE A 363 -13.56 -8.63 -1.13
CA PHE A 363 -13.30 -9.02 -2.53
C PHE A 363 -14.54 -9.56 -3.26
N ASN A 364 -14.56 -10.84 -3.69
CA ASN A 364 -15.71 -11.48 -4.33
C ASN A 364 -16.68 -12.13 -3.33
N GLY A 365 -16.42 -12.02 -2.03
CA GLY A 365 -17.29 -12.57 -0.99
C GLY A 365 -17.30 -14.10 -0.93
N GLY A 366 -18.49 -14.69 -0.75
CA GLY A 366 -18.63 -16.14 -0.58
C GLY A 366 -17.95 -17.02 -1.62
N PRO A 367 -18.03 -16.72 -2.92
CA PRO A 367 -17.36 -17.49 -3.97
C PRO A 367 -15.87 -17.75 -3.77
N GLU A 368 -15.12 -16.86 -3.10
CA GLU A 368 -13.72 -17.09 -2.75
C GLU A 368 -13.45 -18.37 -1.96
N LEU A 369 -14.46 -18.89 -1.27
CA LEU A 369 -14.32 -20.14 -0.50
C LEU A 369 -14.51 -21.39 -1.35
N THR A 370 -14.95 -21.27 -2.59
CA THR A 370 -15.29 -22.40 -3.48
C THR A 370 -14.83 -22.21 -4.93
N ASP A 371 -13.96 -21.23 -5.19
CA ASP A 371 -13.43 -20.95 -6.53
C ASP A 371 -12.34 -21.93 -7.01
N GLY A 372 -11.92 -22.83 -6.13
CA GLY A 372 -10.86 -23.82 -6.44
C GLY A 372 -9.45 -23.25 -6.47
N LEU A 373 -9.27 -21.99 -6.04
CA LEU A 373 -7.97 -21.33 -5.99
C LEU A 373 -7.40 -21.37 -4.57
N SER A 374 -6.10 -21.45 -4.48
CA SER A 374 -5.40 -21.27 -3.21
C SER A 374 -4.99 -19.80 -3.04
N GLY A 375 -5.11 -19.29 -1.82
CA GLY A 375 -4.52 -18.01 -1.48
C GLY A 375 -2.99 -18.09 -1.55
N ASN A 376 -2.36 -16.96 -1.79
CA ASN A 376 -0.91 -16.80 -1.75
C ASN A 376 -0.48 -16.10 -0.46
N ASP A 377 0.83 -15.89 -0.27
CA ASP A 377 1.37 -15.25 0.93
C ASP A 377 1.02 -13.75 1.06
N ASN A 378 0.52 -13.14 0.01
CA ASN A 378 0.09 -11.75 0.02
C ASN A 378 -1.44 -11.64 0.15
N TYR A 379 -1.91 -11.40 1.37
CA TYR A 379 -3.33 -11.27 1.70
C TYR A 379 -4.04 -10.07 1.03
N LYS A 380 -3.31 -9.17 0.36
CA LYS A 380 -3.86 -8.00 -0.35
C LYS A 380 -4.19 -8.27 -1.82
N THR A 381 -3.99 -9.50 -2.29
CA THR A 381 -4.14 -9.85 -3.72
C THR A 381 -5.57 -10.09 -4.18
N GLY A 382 -6.56 -10.00 -3.30
CA GLY A 382 -7.95 -10.28 -3.64
C GLY A 382 -8.34 -11.76 -3.57
N ARG A 383 -7.50 -12.60 -2.94
CA ARG A 383 -7.72 -14.05 -2.81
C ARG A 383 -7.97 -14.49 -1.37
N TRP A 384 -8.27 -13.54 -0.49
CA TRP A 384 -8.44 -13.79 0.92
C TRP A 384 -9.63 -13.03 1.47
N LEU A 385 -10.54 -13.71 2.13
CA LEU A 385 -11.55 -13.05 2.96
C LEU A 385 -10.97 -12.78 4.34
N GLY A 386 -11.06 -11.54 4.81
CA GLY A 386 -10.58 -11.14 6.13
C GLY A 386 -11.70 -10.86 7.12
N PHE A 387 -11.53 -11.33 8.36
CA PHE A 387 -12.48 -11.14 9.45
C PHE A 387 -11.73 -10.62 10.68
N GLN A 388 -11.90 -9.33 11.00
CA GLN A 388 -11.25 -8.71 12.15
C GLN A 388 -12.21 -8.60 13.33
N GLY A 389 -11.87 -9.22 14.45
CA GLY A 389 -12.69 -9.20 15.67
C GLY A 389 -14.03 -9.92 15.57
N LYS A 390 -14.20 -10.81 14.56
CA LYS A 390 -15.40 -11.59 14.32
C LYS A 390 -15.06 -12.91 13.64
N ASP A 391 -15.93 -13.91 13.81
CA ASP A 391 -15.73 -15.23 13.24
C ASP A 391 -16.14 -15.30 11.76
N LEU A 392 -15.53 -16.19 10.99
CA LEU A 392 -16.07 -16.66 9.71
C LEU A 392 -17.22 -17.63 10.02
N ASP A 393 -18.45 -17.30 9.59
CA ASP A 393 -19.60 -18.21 9.57
C ASP A 393 -20.15 -18.28 8.14
N ALA A 394 -19.93 -19.42 7.48
CA ALA A 394 -20.30 -19.64 6.10
C ALA A 394 -21.07 -20.97 5.95
N VAL A 395 -22.00 -20.99 5.00
CA VAL A 395 -22.72 -22.20 4.58
C VAL A 395 -22.42 -22.48 3.11
N ILE A 396 -21.88 -23.64 2.82
CA ILE A 396 -21.65 -24.14 1.46
C ILE A 396 -22.76 -25.14 1.14
N ASP A 397 -23.59 -24.85 0.14
CA ASP A 397 -24.67 -25.72 -0.32
C ASP A 397 -24.13 -26.71 -1.38
N LEU A 398 -23.95 -27.96 -0.97
CA LEU A 398 -23.48 -29.02 -1.88
C LEU A 398 -24.51 -29.49 -2.90
N LYS A 399 -25.77 -29.00 -2.80
CA LYS A 399 -26.92 -29.29 -3.66
C LYS A 399 -27.51 -30.69 -3.50
N GLU A 400 -26.74 -31.67 -3.06
CA GLU A 400 -27.18 -33.07 -2.86
C GLU A 400 -26.40 -33.67 -1.66
N PRO A 401 -26.99 -34.70 -1.02
CA PRO A 401 -26.28 -35.44 0.02
C PRO A 401 -24.96 -35.96 -0.48
N THR A 402 -23.88 -35.50 0.13
CA THR A 402 -22.51 -35.74 -0.33
C THR A 402 -21.65 -36.31 0.79
N GLU A 403 -21.14 -37.52 0.59
CA GLU A 403 -20.19 -38.14 1.51
C GLU A 403 -18.80 -37.50 1.34
N PHE A 404 -18.17 -37.10 2.45
CA PHE A 404 -16.78 -36.62 2.47
C PHE A 404 -16.07 -37.03 3.75
N SER A 405 -14.77 -37.23 3.66
CA SER A 405 -13.92 -37.68 4.78
C SER A 405 -13.02 -36.58 5.35
N LYS A 406 -12.88 -35.46 4.63
CA LYS A 406 -11.99 -34.37 5.01
C LYS A 406 -12.55 -33.01 4.59
N VAL A 407 -12.38 -32.04 5.45
CA VAL A 407 -12.57 -30.61 5.14
C VAL A 407 -11.23 -29.90 5.33
N SER A 408 -10.84 -29.09 4.37
CA SER A 408 -9.59 -28.33 4.39
C SER A 408 -9.88 -26.85 4.16
N PHE A 409 -9.12 -25.99 4.82
CA PHE A 409 -9.16 -24.55 4.65
C PHE A 409 -7.75 -24.03 4.42
N ASN A 410 -7.62 -23.07 3.53
CA ASN A 410 -6.44 -22.25 3.47
C ASN A 410 -6.55 -21.11 4.47
N THR A 411 -5.48 -20.88 5.21
CA THR A 411 -5.35 -19.74 6.13
C THR A 411 -4.03 -19.06 5.88
N ASN A 412 -4.01 -17.73 5.95
CA ASN A 412 -2.78 -16.97 5.85
C ASN A 412 -2.32 -16.56 7.25
N VAL A 413 -1.02 -16.71 7.52
CA VAL A 413 -0.36 -16.24 8.74
C VAL A 413 0.47 -15.02 8.40
N VAL A 414 0.02 -13.85 8.81
CA VAL A 414 0.76 -12.61 8.61
C VAL A 414 1.59 -12.31 9.85
N LYS A 415 2.91 -12.20 9.68
CA LYS A 415 3.81 -11.71 10.73
C LYS A 415 3.89 -10.19 10.68
N GLY A 416 3.46 -9.53 11.73
CA GLY A 416 3.54 -8.08 11.88
C GLY A 416 2.52 -7.56 12.89
N ASP A 417 2.68 -6.34 13.36
CA ASP A 417 1.90 -5.75 14.46
C ASP A 417 0.41 -5.50 14.15
N TRP A 418 -0.04 -5.74 12.92
CA TRP A 418 -1.36 -5.34 12.46
C TRP A 418 -2.32 -6.47 12.05
N ILE A 419 -1.81 -7.65 11.73
CA ILE A 419 -2.67 -8.78 11.35
C ILE A 419 -2.09 -10.05 11.95
N MET A 420 -2.74 -10.55 12.98
CA MET A 420 -2.40 -11.82 13.57
C MET A 420 -3.23 -12.93 12.94
N GLY A 421 -2.61 -13.70 12.06
CA GLY A 421 -3.06 -15.05 11.78
C GLY A 421 -2.65 -15.93 12.95
N ALA A 422 -3.58 -16.65 13.55
CA ALA A 422 -3.24 -17.63 14.57
C ALA A 422 -2.38 -18.74 13.96
N ALA A 423 -1.10 -18.79 14.34
CA ALA A 423 -0.32 -20.00 14.24
C ALA A 423 -0.73 -20.90 15.42
N GLY A 424 -1.72 -21.74 15.19
CA GLY A 424 -2.18 -22.71 16.16
C GLY A 424 -3.21 -23.62 15.50
N ASP A 425 -3.38 -24.83 16.02
CA ASP A 425 -4.41 -25.74 15.56
C ASP A 425 -5.75 -25.02 15.51
N ILE A 426 -6.27 -24.84 14.30
CA ILE A 426 -7.60 -24.30 14.10
C ILE A 426 -8.57 -25.37 14.60
N ALA A 427 -9.09 -25.21 15.80
CA ALA A 427 -10.23 -25.96 16.25
C ALA A 427 -11.46 -25.48 15.47
N GLY A 428 -11.60 -25.94 14.24
CA GLY A 428 -12.79 -25.73 13.45
C GLY A 428 -13.92 -26.60 14.00
N PHE A 429 -15.00 -25.98 14.44
CA PHE A 429 -16.24 -26.71 14.63
C PHE A 429 -16.99 -26.72 13.31
N TYR A 430 -17.09 -27.88 12.69
CA TYR A 430 -17.98 -28.09 11.55
C TYR A 430 -19.16 -28.95 11.99
N ARG A 431 -20.33 -28.57 11.55
CA ARG A 431 -21.55 -29.33 11.75
C ARG A 431 -22.19 -29.57 10.39
N VAL A 432 -22.51 -30.81 10.12
CA VAL A 432 -23.30 -31.19 8.97
C VAL A 432 -24.76 -31.22 9.42
N GLU A 433 -25.62 -30.39 8.84
CA GLU A 433 -27.04 -30.41 9.06
C GLU A 433 -27.72 -30.65 7.70
N GLY A 434 -28.18 -31.88 7.48
CA GLY A 434 -28.78 -32.29 6.20
C GLY A 434 -27.78 -32.16 5.05
N ASP A 435 -28.15 -31.46 3.98
CA ASP A 435 -27.36 -31.28 2.77
C ASP A 435 -26.33 -30.10 2.84
N PHE A 436 -26.15 -29.52 4.02
CA PHE A 436 -25.33 -28.30 4.21
C PHE A 436 -24.11 -28.55 5.08
N LEU A 437 -22.95 -28.07 4.61
CA LEU A 437 -21.73 -27.96 5.40
C LEU A 437 -21.68 -26.58 6.06
N ARG A 438 -21.65 -26.54 7.39
CA ARG A 438 -21.36 -25.31 8.13
C ARG A 438 -19.91 -25.29 8.55
N VAL A 439 -19.24 -24.22 8.19
CA VAL A 439 -17.86 -23.97 8.59
C VAL A 439 -17.86 -22.79 9.55
N LYS A 440 -17.33 -23.01 10.74
CA LYS A 440 -17.08 -21.94 11.70
C LYS A 440 -15.58 -21.94 12.00
N ALA A 441 -14.86 -20.94 11.54
CA ALA A 441 -13.49 -20.69 11.89
C ALA A 441 -13.42 -19.55 12.92
N VAL A 442 -12.71 -19.77 14.00
CA VAL A 442 -12.46 -18.75 15.04
C VAL A 442 -11.07 -18.17 14.79
N PHE A 443 -11.01 -16.90 14.45
CA PHE A 443 -9.76 -16.16 14.44
C PHE A 443 -9.62 -15.47 15.80
N VAL A 444 -8.66 -15.92 16.63
CA VAL A 444 -8.35 -15.26 17.89
C VAL A 444 -7.35 -14.16 17.61
N VAL A 445 -7.80 -12.92 17.69
CA VAL A 445 -6.92 -11.75 17.67
C VAL A 445 -6.51 -11.47 19.10
N PHE A 446 -5.25 -11.65 19.43
CA PHE A 446 -4.68 -11.14 20.68
C PHE A 446 -4.31 -9.66 20.47
N ALA A 447 -4.80 -8.81 21.37
CA ALA A 447 -4.45 -7.40 21.44
C ALA A 447 -3.04 -7.20 22.04
#